data_f69689fc3bc1bdfa5b2cd9a35003c1f4
#
_entry.id   f69689fc3bc1bdfa5b2cd9a35003c1f4
#
_cell.length_a   1.000
_cell.length_b   1.000
_cell.length_c   1.000
_cell.angle_alpha   90.00
_cell.angle_beta   90.00
_cell.angle_gamma   90.00
#
_symmetry.space_group_name_H-M   'P 1'
#
loop_
_entity.id
_entity.type
_entity.pdbx_description
1 polymer ?
#
loop_
_entity_poly.entity_id
_entity_poly.type
_entity_poly.pdbx_seq_one_letter_code
_entity_poly.pdbx_strand_id
1 'polypeptide(L)'
;SNSLSSLSARNSSRVRGSSFGESQSGLSPFSIDQRVSTSFHRQMTSSNLLKIYHDVLEHHLSCWVAETTCPYQVVKIATPEWSASWTNRILHRTIRLDHVAQSCKLLYLTPSEKKAASNALNLAVSAFATQWAQGSVRARRKYSTTSQGPNDSGAVINMMEDFDRTLQHYFWSQAHRALSDVAELDCYQVACAELIFSLAQRPWQPETPDQSPAYETPSAESIRSHVQSIIERDGPPIYSERAARRMHTLKFRCDSYNKGLGLKSKNLKHGIASMAREDRDTIGLLYWLAIMFDTVAASMYERPVVVTDEECRYEVQRDVVPLCDTNLPYRWDYEIFLQTSGEVSHRTSWPCSYDRAAEDVTRSAPVKVLLFRHVSYLQNALRKSSAPHQLEDIVFNTMLIYDYWNRTHGQFFKELVQDFVNVPQRIRGWFICISAHWHLAVLMLADLLDFIDENHLGLEGARNERSALCMIARLREDSCRELSDLGHVATLPTYLSTPSEDSPEFHHAVTEGTILTEPWTMILIRAFSQASVFFLERAKGLCDFRATSGFVCEFKTSLKEAENCIKALWLLGKKSDMAWDLAEALQQALR
;
A
#
# COMPACT_ATOMS: atom_id res chain seq x y z
N SER A 1 24.04 44.16 44.75
CA SER A 1 23.47 44.35 46.09
C SER A 1 22.55 43.18 46.39
N ASN A 2 23.07 42.29 47.17
CA ASN A 2 22.65 41.98 48.56
C ASN A 2 21.36 41.18 48.62
N SER A 3 21.23 40.07 49.24
CA SER A 3 21.93 39.36 50.33
C SER A 3 20.88 38.43 50.96
N LEU A 4 21.25 37.17 51.20
CA LEU A 4 21.30 36.50 52.50
C LEU A 4 19.99 36.48 53.29
N SER A 5 19.51 35.46 53.90
CA SER A 5 20.07 34.43 54.80
C SER A 5 18.85 33.70 55.40
N SER A 6 18.80 32.44 55.60
CA SER A 6 19.41 31.59 56.63
C SER A 6 18.41 31.12 57.74
N LEU A 7 18.58 29.83 58.08
CA LEU A 7 18.38 29.19 59.41
C LEU A 7 16.97 28.86 59.87
N SER A 8 16.61 27.74 60.52
CA SER A 8 17.32 26.82 61.41
C SER A 8 16.30 25.73 61.84
N ALA A 9 16.56 24.47 61.73
CA ALA A 9 17.02 23.50 62.72
C ALA A 9 16.09 23.15 63.91
N ARG A 10 16.07 21.82 64.21
CA ARG A 10 15.82 21.07 65.46
C ARG A 10 14.35 20.68 65.75
N ASN A 11 14.03 19.48 66.24
CA ASN A 11 14.74 18.43 66.98
C ASN A 11 13.91 17.13 66.95
N SER A 12 14.58 16.02 66.71
CA SER A 12 14.69 14.79 67.48
C SER A 12 13.56 14.31 68.37
N SER A 13 13.14 13.06 68.14
CA SER A 13 13.16 12.07 69.22
C SER A 13 13.09 10.63 68.66
N ARG A 14 13.95 9.82 69.18
CA ARG A 14 14.19 8.39 69.01
C ARG A 14 13.14 7.61 69.79
N VAL A 15 12.51 6.58 69.16
CA VAL A 15 12.12 5.38 69.90
C VAL A 15 12.48 4.15 69.06
N ARG A 16 13.28 3.28 69.68
CA ARG A 16 13.64 1.93 69.21
C ARG A 16 12.44 1.01 69.34
N GLY A 17 12.24 0.16 68.35
CA GLY A 17 11.38 -1.02 68.45
C GLY A 17 11.75 -2.00 67.34
N SER A 18 12.52 -2.99 67.72
CA SER A 18 12.90 -4.13 66.90
C SER A 18 11.68 -5.05 66.71
N SER A 19 11.40 -5.44 65.47
CA SER A 19 10.89 -6.77 65.20
C SER A 19 11.21 -7.17 63.77
N PHE A 20 12.00 -8.21 63.65
CA PHE A 20 12.17 -9.02 62.45
C PHE A 20 10.80 -9.52 61.98
N GLY A 21 10.45 -9.24 60.73
CA GLY A 21 9.34 -9.83 60.02
C GLY A 21 9.76 -9.98 58.58
N GLU A 22 10.34 -11.10 58.21
CA GLU A 22 10.49 -11.56 56.84
C GLU A 22 9.09 -11.66 56.25
N SER A 23 8.70 -10.64 55.46
CA SER A 23 7.56 -10.77 54.57
C SER A 23 8.03 -11.49 53.32
N GLN A 24 8.04 -12.82 53.36
CA GLN A 24 7.87 -13.62 52.16
C GLN A 24 6.55 -13.17 51.54
N SER A 25 6.62 -12.31 50.52
CA SER A 25 5.49 -12.07 49.61
C SER A 25 5.27 -13.36 48.84
N GLY A 26 4.55 -14.28 49.40
CA GLY A 26 4.00 -15.46 48.75
C GLY A 26 3.15 -14.95 47.57
N LEU A 27 3.68 -15.04 46.37
CA LEU A 27 2.88 -14.79 45.17
C LEU A 27 1.69 -15.77 45.23
N SER A 28 0.49 -15.22 45.36
CA SER A 28 -0.74 -16.00 45.30
C SER A 28 -0.73 -16.84 44.03
N PRO A 29 -1.11 -18.12 44.05
CA PRO A 29 -1.23 -18.96 42.84
C PRO A 29 -2.04 -18.25 41.75
N PHE A 30 -3.08 -17.51 42.12
CA PHE A 30 -3.87 -16.68 41.20
C PHE A 30 -3.05 -15.60 40.48
N SER A 31 -2.04 -15.00 41.10
CA SER A 31 -1.22 -13.98 40.45
C SER A 31 -0.23 -14.58 39.44
N ILE A 32 0.18 -15.83 39.66
CA ILE A 32 1.03 -16.57 38.71
C ILE A 32 0.19 -17.00 37.53
N ASP A 33 -0.99 -17.58 37.74
CA ASP A 33 -1.91 -17.99 36.67
C ASP A 33 -2.33 -16.79 35.81
N GLN A 34 -2.60 -15.63 36.43
CA GLN A 34 -2.94 -14.42 35.69
C GLN A 34 -1.77 -13.88 34.88
N ARG A 35 -0.52 -13.97 35.38
CA ARG A 35 0.68 -13.58 34.64
C ARG A 35 0.99 -14.53 33.48
N VAL A 36 0.85 -15.83 33.70
CA VAL A 36 1.02 -16.86 32.66
C VAL A 36 -0.06 -16.69 31.59
N SER A 37 -1.32 -16.53 31.98
CA SER A 37 -2.42 -16.28 31.06
C SER A 37 -2.22 -15.01 30.24
N THR A 38 -1.85 -13.89 30.86
CA THR A 38 -1.56 -12.63 30.15
C THR A 38 -0.35 -12.74 29.24
N SER A 39 0.70 -13.45 29.63
CA SER A 39 1.86 -13.71 28.78
C SER A 39 1.51 -14.57 27.59
N PHE A 40 0.73 -15.63 27.79
CA PHE A 40 0.24 -16.50 26.72
C PHE A 40 -0.66 -15.77 25.73
N HIS A 41 -1.62 -14.97 26.22
CA HIS A 41 -2.48 -14.15 25.36
C HIS A 41 -1.68 -13.13 24.55
N ARG A 42 -0.69 -12.47 25.16
CA ARG A 42 0.21 -11.54 24.44
C ARG A 42 1.01 -12.26 23.34
N GLN A 43 1.54 -13.43 23.64
CA GLN A 43 2.30 -14.22 22.67
C GLN A 43 1.40 -14.70 21.53
N MET A 44 0.21 -15.15 21.83
CA MET A 44 -0.78 -15.59 20.85
C MET A 44 -1.25 -14.45 19.94
N THR A 45 -1.54 -13.28 20.52
CA THR A 45 -1.89 -12.08 19.75
C THR A 45 -0.74 -11.65 18.85
N SER A 46 0.48 -11.62 19.36
CA SER A 46 1.66 -11.25 18.57
C SER A 46 1.91 -12.24 17.42
N SER A 47 1.73 -13.54 17.65
CA SER A 47 1.87 -14.57 16.61
C SER A 47 0.82 -14.43 15.51
N ASN A 48 -0.44 -14.17 15.89
CA ASN A 48 -1.53 -13.96 14.91
C ASN A 48 -1.33 -12.68 14.09
N LEU A 49 -0.92 -11.58 14.71
CA LEU A 49 -0.62 -10.34 13.99
C LEU A 49 0.56 -10.52 13.02
N LEU A 50 1.59 -11.25 13.43
CA LEU A 50 2.72 -11.54 12.56
C LEU A 50 2.30 -12.44 11.38
N LYS A 51 1.41 -13.41 11.60
CA LYS A 51 0.87 -14.23 10.51
C LYS A 51 0.08 -13.39 9.51
N ILE A 52 -0.79 -12.48 9.98
CA ILE A 52 -1.50 -11.54 9.10
C ILE A 52 -0.49 -10.69 8.30
N TYR A 53 0.53 -10.15 8.95
CA TYR A 53 1.59 -9.40 8.26
C TYR A 53 2.24 -10.22 7.14
N HIS A 54 2.59 -11.48 7.40
CA HIS A 54 3.18 -12.35 6.38
C HIS A 54 2.21 -12.69 5.25
N ASP A 55 0.97 -13.04 5.57
CA ASP A 55 -0.02 -13.45 4.58
C ASP A 55 -0.49 -12.27 3.70
N VAL A 56 -0.38 -11.05 4.19
CA VAL A 56 -0.78 -9.84 3.46
C VAL A 56 0.44 -9.14 2.88
N LEU A 57 1.29 -8.52 3.71
CA LEU A 57 2.34 -7.64 3.21
C LEU A 57 3.53 -8.40 2.64
N GLU A 58 4.13 -9.34 3.37
CA GLU A 58 5.27 -10.12 2.86
C GLU A 58 4.91 -10.90 1.59
N HIS A 59 3.67 -11.39 1.51
CA HIS A 59 3.15 -12.02 0.32
C HIS A 59 3.17 -11.08 -0.89
N HIS A 60 2.70 -9.82 -0.74
CA HIS A 60 2.71 -8.83 -1.83
C HIS A 60 4.11 -8.29 -2.13
N LEU A 61 4.96 -8.16 -1.11
CA LEU A 61 6.36 -7.75 -1.31
C LEU A 61 7.11 -8.74 -2.20
N SER A 62 6.80 -10.04 -2.15
CA SER A 62 7.42 -11.02 -3.05
C SER A 62 7.06 -10.84 -4.53
N CYS A 63 5.95 -10.17 -4.82
CA CYS A 63 5.58 -9.75 -6.18
C CYS A 63 6.12 -8.36 -6.54
N TRP A 64 5.99 -7.40 -5.64
CA TRP A 64 6.33 -6.00 -5.92
C TRP A 64 7.83 -5.73 -6.03
N VAL A 65 8.62 -6.43 -5.22
CA VAL A 65 10.07 -6.24 -5.08
C VAL A 65 10.84 -7.53 -5.37
N ALA A 66 10.46 -8.20 -6.45
CA ALA A 66 11.17 -9.38 -6.90
C ALA A 66 12.57 -9.04 -7.41
N GLU A 67 13.55 -9.91 -7.12
CA GLU A 67 14.92 -9.74 -7.61
C GLU A 67 14.99 -9.64 -9.14
N THR A 68 14.11 -10.34 -9.84
CA THR A 68 14.07 -10.36 -11.31
C THR A 68 13.56 -9.06 -11.93
N THR A 69 12.79 -8.26 -11.18
CA THR A 69 12.15 -7.02 -11.68
C THR A 69 12.68 -5.76 -11.03
N CYS A 70 13.50 -5.87 -9.98
CA CYS A 70 14.10 -4.72 -9.33
C CYS A 70 15.19 -4.10 -10.21
N PRO A 71 15.07 -2.82 -10.60
CA PRO A 71 16.05 -2.16 -11.50
C PRO A 71 17.41 -1.91 -10.85
N TYR A 72 17.50 -1.99 -9.52
CA TYR A 72 18.73 -1.72 -8.74
C TYR A 72 19.56 -2.97 -8.44
N GLN A 73 19.27 -4.08 -9.10
CA GLN A 73 20.02 -5.32 -8.93
C GLN A 73 21.16 -5.44 -9.95
N VAL A 74 22.33 -5.85 -9.45
CA VAL A 74 23.54 -6.01 -10.28
C VAL A 74 23.48 -7.23 -11.19
N VAL A 75 22.80 -8.30 -10.74
CA VAL A 75 22.58 -9.52 -11.55
C VAL A 75 21.21 -10.09 -11.21
N LYS A 76 20.42 -10.31 -12.24
CA LYS A 76 19.09 -10.91 -12.15
C LYS A 76 19.18 -12.44 -12.01
N ILE A 77 19.75 -12.93 -10.90
CA ILE A 77 19.73 -14.34 -10.57
C ILE A 77 18.71 -14.53 -9.47
N ALA A 78 17.56 -15.09 -9.80
CA ALA A 78 16.62 -15.56 -8.80
C ALA A 78 17.25 -16.71 -8.03
N THR A 79 17.43 -16.56 -6.71
CA THR A 79 17.76 -17.69 -5.86
C THR A 79 16.49 -18.48 -5.58
N PRO A 80 16.54 -19.82 -5.46
CA PRO A 80 15.36 -20.63 -5.15
C PRO A 80 14.65 -20.19 -3.86
N GLU A 81 15.37 -19.61 -2.90
CA GLU A 81 14.83 -19.09 -1.63
C GLU A 81 13.96 -17.85 -1.78
N TRP A 82 14.10 -17.13 -2.89
CA TRP A 82 13.42 -15.86 -3.17
C TRP A 82 12.55 -15.93 -4.42
N SER A 83 12.13 -17.13 -4.80
CA SER A 83 11.25 -17.31 -5.95
C SER A 83 9.83 -16.82 -5.65
N ALA A 84 9.03 -16.65 -6.69
CA ALA A 84 7.63 -16.23 -6.57
C ALA A 84 6.75 -17.18 -5.73
N SER A 85 7.20 -18.42 -5.49
CA SER A 85 6.54 -19.40 -4.61
C SER A 85 6.78 -19.16 -3.11
N TRP A 86 7.76 -18.29 -2.74
CA TRP A 86 8.14 -18.02 -1.35
C TRP A 86 8.08 -16.51 -1.07
N THR A 87 7.91 -16.15 0.21
CA THR A 87 8.08 -14.75 0.61
C THR A 87 9.55 -14.36 0.48
N ASN A 88 9.83 -13.13 0.04
CA ASN A 88 11.19 -12.63 -0.05
C ASN A 88 11.79 -12.20 1.31
N ARG A 89 11.04 -12.39 2.41
CA ARG A 89 11.46 -12.15 3.80
C ARG A 89 12.07 -10.76 4.03
N ILE A 90 11.49 -9.74 3.44
CA ILE A 90 12.01 -8.36 3.50
C ILE A 90 12.22 -7.89 4.94
N LEU A 91 11.29 -8.19 5.84
CA LEU A 91 11.41 -7.82 7.27
C LEU A 91 12.67 -8.44 7.90
N HIS A 92 12.87 -9.73 7.70
CA HIS A 92 14.04 -10.43 8.25
C HIS A 92 15.36 -9.93 7.64
N ARG A 93 15.38 -9.74 6.33
CA ARG A 93 16.54 -9.17 5.61
C ARG A 93 16.89 -7.77 6.11
N THR A 94 15.89 -6.93 6.38
CA THR A 94 16.06 -5.56 6.89
C THR A 94 16.67 -5.54 8.29
N ILE A 95 16.23 -6.44 9.19
CA ILE A 95 16.79 -6.56 10.54
C ILE A 95 18.28 -6.94 10.48
N ARG A 96 18.63 -7.90 9.62
CA ARG A 96 20.02 -8.31 9.38
C ARG A 96 20.85 -7.17 8.79
N LEU A 97 20.28 -6.37 7.91
CA LEU A 97 20.96 -5.33 7.16
C LEU A 97 21.54 -4.23 8.06
N ASP A 98 20.83 -3.79 9.09
CA ASP A 98 21.35 -2.81 10.05
C ASP A 98 22.57 -3.33 10.80
N HIS A 99 22.58 -4.63 11.13
CA HIS A 99 23.72 -5.25 11.77
C HIS A 99 24.96 -5.30 10.84
N VAL A 100 24.75 -5.66 9.58
CA VAL A 100 25.81 -5.69 8.57
C VAL A 100 26.34 -4.29 8.29
N ALA A 101 25.46 -3.29 8.13
CA ALA A 101 25.85 -1.90 7.88
C ALA A 101 26.69 -1.31 9.02
N GLN A 102 26.41 -1.69 10.27
CA GLN A 102 27.26 -1.30 11.42
C GLN A 102 28.61 -1.98 11.37
N SER A 103 28.67 -3.27 11.03
CA SER A 103 29.93 -4.00 10.89
C SER A 103 30.83 -3.39 9.80
N CYS A 104 30.22 -2.87 8.74
CA CYS A 104 30.88 -2.13 7.67
C CYS A 104 31.15 -0.65 8.00
N LYS A 105 30.79 -0.17 9.20
CA LYS A 105 30.91 1.24 9.62
C LYS A 105 30.12 2.23 8.74
N LEU A 106 29.07 1.76 8.10
CA LEU A 106 28.11 2.61 7.33
C LEU A 106 27.10 3.29 8.25
N LEU A 107 26.80 2.64 9.37
CA LEU A 107 25.89 3.13 10.42
C LEU A 107 26.60 3.09 11.79
N TYR A 108 26.21 4.01 12.64
CA TYR A 108 26.64 4.05 14.04
C TYR A 108 25.39 4.17 14.91
N LEU A 109 24.98 3.07 15.51
CA LEU A 109 23.83 3.02 16.41
C LEU A 109 24.27 2.57 17.80
N THR A 110 23.89 3.32 18.81
CA THR A 110 24.02 2.91 20.20
C THR A 110 23.08 1.74 20.52
N PRO A 111 23.32 0.97 21.59
CA PRO A 111 22.40 -0.09 22.01
C PRO A 111 20.96 0.41 22.27
N SER A 112 20.81 1.64 22.78
CA SER A 112 19.51 2.28 23.01
C SER A 112 18.79 2.56 21.69
N GLU A 113 19.49 3.16 20.71
CA GLU A 113 18.94 3.45 19.38
C GLU A 113 18.55 2.18 18.62
N LYS A 114 19.36 1.11 18.70
CA LYS A 114 19.00 -0.20 18.13
C LYS A 114 17.68 -0.73 18.70
N LYS A 115 17.55 -0.65 20.03
CA LYS A 115 16.32 -1.10 20.72
C LYS A 115 15.13 -0.24 20.30
N ALA A 116 15.31 1.08 20.19
CA ALA A 116 14.26 1.99 19.75
C ALA A 116 13.82 1.71 18.29
N ALA A 117 14.78 1.51 17.37
CA ALA A 117 14.51 1.16 15.97
C ALA A 117 13.74 -0.17 15.85
N SER A 118 14.19 -1.20 16.56
CA SER A 118 13.52 -2.51 16.57
C SER A 118 12.11 -2.43 17.17
N ASN A 119 11.92 -1.62 18.22
CA ASN A 119 10.60 -1.40 18.80
C ASN A 119 9.67 -0.67 17.81
N ALA A 120 10.15 0.37 17.13
CA ALA A 120 9.37 1.08 16.12
C ALA A 120 8.94 0.14 14.98
N LEU A 121 9.84 -0.72 14.50
CA LEU A 121 9.53 -1.71 13.47
C LEU A 121 8.46 -2.71 13.92
N ASN A 122 8.59 -3.26 15.12
CA ASN A 122 7.61 -4.22 15.66
C ASN A 122 6.24 -3.57 15.87
N LEU A 123 6.20 -2.34 16.33
CA LEU A 123 4.95 -1.59 16.50
C LEU A 123 4.31 -1.22 15.15
N ALA A 124 5.10 -0.88 14.14
CA ALA A 124 4.60 -0.64 12.78
C ALA A 124 3.96 -1.90 12.17
N VAL A 125 4.60 -3.07 12.33
CA VAL A 125 4.04 -4.37 11.93
C VAL A 125 2.73 -4.65 12.67
N SER A 126 2.68 -4.41 13.98
CA SER A 126 1.48 -4.62 14.80
C SER A 126 0.35 -3.65 14.39
N ALA A 127 0.65 -2.37 14.18
CA ALA A 127 -0.32 -1.38 13.73
C ALA A 127 -0.90 -1.73 12.36
N PHE A 128 -0.05 -2.18 11.43
CA PHE A 128 -0.48 -2.67 10.13
C PHE A 128 -1.42 -3.87 10.26
N ALA A 129 -1.03 -4.90 11.01
CA ALA A 129 -1.78 -6.15 11.11
C ALA A 129 -3.10 -6.01 11.90
N THR A 130 -3.20 -5.09 12.85
CA THR A 130 -4.44 -4.87 13.63
C THR A 130 -5.60 -4.30 12.80
N GLN A 131 -5.37 -3.80 11.59
CA GLN A 131 -6.44 -3.41 10.69
C GLN A 131 -7.38 -4.59 10.37
N TRP A 132 -6.88 -5.81 10.30
CA TRP A 132 -7.66 -7.02 10.03
C TRP A 132 -8.36 -7.60 11.27
N ALA A 133 -8.03 -7.15 12.47
CA ALA A 133 -8.66 -7.64 13.69
C ALA A 133 -10.16 -7.30 13.77
N GLN A 134 -10.60 -6.23 13.10
CA GLN A 134 -11.99 -5.77 13.10
C GLN A 134 -12.97 -6.60 12.24
N GLY A 135 -12.44 -7.46 11.35
CA GLY A 135 -13.25 -8.08 10.28
C GLY A 135 -14.39 -8.98 10.75
N SER A 136 -14.25 -9.66 11.89
CA SER A 136 -15.24 -10.64 12.36
C SER A 136 -16.51 -10.02 12.96
N VAL A 137 -16.42 -8.80 13.46
CA VAL A 137 -17.48 -8.17 14.26
C VAL A 137 -18.40 -7.32 13.38
N ARG A 138 -17.84 -6.52 12.47
CA ARG A 138 -18.62 -5.71 11.51
C ARG A 138 -19.48 -6.58 10.57
N ALA A 139 -19.00 -7.77 10.20
CA ALA A 139 -19.78 -8.72 9.40
C ALA A 139 -21.05 -9.20 10.14
N ARG A 140 -20.96 -9.47 11.44
CA ARG A 140 -22.12 -9.93 12.23
C ARG A 140 -23.20 -8.85 12.38
N ARG A 141 -22.82 -7.58 12.51
CA ARG A 141 -23.76 -6.46 12.63
C ARG A 141 -24.71 -6.34 11.44
N LYS A 142 -24.21 -6.55 10.23
CA LYS A 142 -24.99 -6.51 8.98
C LYS A 142 -26.03 -7.66 8.88
N TYR A 143 -25.71 -8.82 9.46
CA TYR A 143 -26.63 -9.99 9.45
C TYR A 143 -27.56 -10.04 10.67
N SER A 144 -27.24 -9.33 11.76
CA SER A 144 -28.10 -9.30 12.95
C SER A 144 -29.29 -8.36 12.83
N THR A 145 -29.31 -7.43 11.89
CA THR A 145 -30.45 -6.54 11.63
C THR A 145 -31.65 -7.26 10.99
N THR A 146 -31.51 -8.50 10.55
CA THR A 146 -32.57 -9.29 9.93
C THR A 146 -33.25 -10.31 10.86
N SER A 147 -32.77 -10.49 12.09
CA SER A 147 -33.40 -11.39 13.07
C SER A 147 -33.45 -10.76 14.45
N GLN A 148 -34.48 -9.99 14.70
CA GLN A 148 -34.79 -9.48 16.04
C GLN A 148 -35.27 -10.62 16.94
N GLY A 149 -34.40 -11.09 17.84
CA GLY A 149 -34.77 -11.75 19.10
C GLY A 149 -34.20 -10.91 20.23
N PRO A 150 -34.99 -10.59 21.27
CA PRO A 150 -34.50 -9.78 22.38
C PRO A 150 -33.73 -10.66 23.36
N ASN A 151 -32.43 -10.81 23.25
CA ASN A 151 -31.58 -11.37 24.31
C ASN A 151 -30.11 -10.98 24.14
N ASP A 152 -29.54 -10.48 25.20
CA ASP A 152 -28.13 -10.41 25.70
C ASP A 152 -26.92 -10.47 24.74
N SER A 153 -27.08 -10.92 23.54
CA SER A 153 -25.98 -11.02 22.54
C SER A 153 -25.46 -9.65 22.05
N GLY A 154 -26.30 -8.62 22.10
CA GLY A 154 -25.93 -7.28 21.62
C GLY A 154 -24.86 -6.60 22.48
N ALA A 155 -24.91 -6.78 23.80
CA ALA A 155 -23.92 -6.17 24.69
C ALA A 155 -22.53 -6.79 24.57
N VAL A 156 -22.43 -8.12 24.37
CA VAL A 156 -21.17 -8.83 24.19
C VAL A 156 -20.56 -8.49 22.84
N ILE A 157 -21.37 -8.34 21.80
CA ILE A 157 -20.91 -7.95 20.45
C ILE A 157 -20.35 -6.53 20.47
N ASN A 158 -21.05 -5.56 21.07
CA ASN A 158 -20.57 -4.19 21.21
C ASN A 158 -19.26 -4.12 22.03
N MET A 159 -19.13 -4.93 23.07
CA MET A 159 -17.92 -4.97 23.91
C MET A 159 -16.70 -5.53 23.14
N MET A 160 -16.90 -6.50 22.23
CA MET A 160 -15.82 -7.01 21.37
C MET A 160 -15.43 -6.00 20.27
N GLU A 161 -16.39 -5.28 19.70
CA GLU A 161 -16.12 -4.21 18.72
C GLU A 161 -15.29 -3.08 19.33
N ASP A 162 -15.67 -2.64 20.51
CA ASP A 162 -14.95 -1.60 21.24
C ASP A 162 -13.53 -2.06 21.60
N PHE A 163 -13.36 -3.35 21.92
CA PHE A 163 -12.04 -3.92 22.19
C PHE A 163 -11.14 -3.94 20.95
N ASP A 164 -11.63 -4.41 19.82
CA ASP A 164 -10.86 -4.51 18.58
C ASP A 164 -10.48 -3.11 18.06
N ARG A 165 -11.40 -2.16 18.13
CA ARG A 165 -11.17 -0.76 17.76
C ARG A 165 -10.17 -0.08 18.70
N THR A 166 -10.27 -0.34 19.99
CA THR A 166 -9.32 0.12 21.01
C THR A 166 -7.93 -0.46 20.78
N LEU A 167 -7.84 -1.73 20.38
CA LEU A 167 -6.58 -2.39 20.06
C LEU A 167 -5.91 -1.78 18.82
N GLN A 168 -6.65 -1.53 17.76
CA GLN A 168 -6.13 -0.88 16.56
C GLN A 168 -5.64 0.54 16.88
N HIS A 169 -6.46 1.32 17.60
CA HIS A 169 -6.10 2.68 18.01
C HIS A 169 -4.84 2.70 18.90
N TYR A 170 -4.75 1.73 19.82
CA TYR A 170 -3.59 1.57 20.69
C TYR A 170 -2.32 1.32 19.88
N PHE A 171 -2.28 0.29 19.00
CA PHE A 171 -1.09 -0.03 18.23
C PHE A 171 -0.74 1.07 17.23
N TRP A 172 -1.73 1.68 16.60
CA TRP A 172 -1.50 2.82 15.71
C TRP A 172 -0.84 3.98 16.46
N SER A 173 -1.37 4.36 17.63
CA SER A 173 -0.84 5.46 18.44
C SER A 173 0.54 5.15 19.01
N GLN A 174 0.81 3.91 19.43
CA GLN A 174 2.12 3.50 19.91
C GLN A 174 3.16 3.50 18.76
N ALA A 175 2.81 3.01 17.59
CA ALA A 175 3.68 3.03 16.41
C ALA A 175 4.00 4.47 15.98
N HIS A 176 2.98 5.33 15.93
CA HIS A 176 3.13 6.76 15.61
C HIS A 176 4.12 7.44 16.58
N ARG A 177 3.96 7.20 17.89
CA ARG A 177 4.85 7.75 18.91
C ARG A 177 6.28 7.20 18.78
N ALA A 178 6.43 5.89 18.65
CA ALA A 178 7.74 5.26 18.49
C ALA A 178 8.47 5.73 17.24
N LEU A 179 7.76 5.92 16.11
CA LEU A 179 8.34 6.48 14.88
C LEU A 179 8.71 7.96 15.02
N SER A 180 7.98 8.71 15.85
CA SER A 180 8.33 10.11 16.17
C SER A 180 9.59 10.17 17.03
N ASP A 181 9.73 9.25 18.00
CA ASP A 181 10.91 9.17 18.89
C ASP A 181 12.21 8.80 18.13
N VAL A 182 12.11 8.09 17.00
CA VAL A 182 13.24 7.70 16.14
C VAL A 182 13.34 8.52 14.85
N ALA A 183 12.67 9.67 14.78
CA ALA A 183 12.57 10.48 13.56
C ALA A 183 13.94 10.87 12.98
N GLU A 184 14.91 11.17 13.84
CA GLU A 184 16.28 11.58 13.47
C GLU A 184 17.22 10.40 13.21
N LEU A 185 16.75 9.17 13.39
CA LEU A 185 17.59 7.99 13.34
C LEU A 185 17.62 7.38 11.93
N ASP A 186 18.74 7.50 11.23
CA ASP A 186 18.95 6.96 9.90
C ASP A 186 19.40 5.49 9.97
N CYS A 187 18.45 4.54 9.84
CA CYS A 187 18.74 3.12 9.69
C CYS A 187 17.69 2.41 8.87
N TYR A 188 18.00 1.19 8.40
CA TYR A 188 17.10 0.43 7.52
C TYR A 188 15.84 -0.04 8.23
N GLN A 189 15.92 -0.41 9.51
CA GLN A 189 14.73 -0.81 10.29
C GLN A 189 13.74 0.34 10.43
N VAL A 190 14.20 1.59 10.66
CA VAL A 190 13.31 2.75 10.74
C VAL A 190 12.69 3.06 9.36
N ALA A 191 13.48 3.00 8.28
CA ALA A 191 12.95 3.18 6.93
C ALA A 191 11.87 2.14 6.60
N CYS A 192 12.12 0.86 6.92
CA CYS A 192 11.14 -0.21 6.73
C CYS A 192 9.90 -0.01 7.61
N ALA A 193 10.07 0.41 8.86
CA ALA A 193 8.97 0.71 9.76
C ALA A 193 8.07 1.84 9.22
N GLU A 194 8.66 2.90 8.69
CA GLU A 194 7.94 4.01 8.04
C GLU A 194 7.18 3.54 6.79
N LEU A 195 7.78 2.67 5.95
CA LEU A 195 7.11 2.08 4.79
C LEU A 195 5.90 1.22 5.20
N ILE A 196 6.07 0.33 6.19
CA ILE A 196 4.97 -0.51 6.70
C ILE A 196 3.87 0.36 7.31
N PHE A 197 4.25 1.34 8.13
CA PHE A 197 3.28 2.20 8.81
C PHE A 197 2.53 3.13 7.85
N SER A 198 3.12 3.48 6.70
CA SER A 198 2.44 4.26 5.65
C SER A 198 1.24 3.52 5.03
N LEU A 199 1.18 2.19 5.18
CA LEU A 199 0.05 1.36 4.75
C LEU A 199 -1.01 1.18 5.84
N ALA A 200 -0.66 1.53 7.10
CA ALA A 200 -1.58 1.42 8.23
C ALA A 200 -2.55 2.60 8.23
N GLN A 201 -3.81 2.32 8.00
CA GLN A 201 -4.83 3.36 8.02
C GLN A 201 -5.02 3.93 9.42
N ARG A 202 -5.16 5.24 9.50
CA ARG A 202 -5.48 5.92 10.74
C ARG A 202 -6.90 5.55 11.16
N PRO A 203 -7.10 4.97 12.36
CA PRO A 203 -8.44 4.73 12.86
C PRO A 203 -9.15 6.06 13.14
N TRP A 204 -10.39 6.20 12.68
CA TRP A 204 -11.16 7.40 12.91
C TRP A 204 -11.71 7.43 14.32
N GLN A 205 -11.68 8.59 14.94
CA GLN A 205 -12.33 8.77 16.24
C GLN A 205 -13.84 8.72 16.04
N PRO A 206 -14.59 8.04 16.95
CA PRO A 206 -16.04 8.13 16.92
C PRO A 206 -16.44 9.61 17.07
N GLU A 207 -17.22 10.11 16.12
CA GLU A 207 -17.75 11.47 16.21
C GLU A 207 -18.60 11.57 17.48
N THR A 208 -18.35 12.59 18.30
CA THR A 208 -19.23 12.89 19.42
C THR A 208 -20.59 13.31 18.84
N PRO A 209 -21.72 12.85 19.41
CA PRO A 209 -23.08 13.09 18.87
C PRO A 209 -23.42 14.56 18.63
N ASP A 210 -22.70 15.48 19.27
CA ASP A 210 -22.90 16.94 19.16
C ASP A 210 -22.26 17.59 17.92
N GLN A 211 -21.47 16.85 17.13
CA GLN A 211 -20.79 17.35 15.93
C GLN A 211 -21.25 16.70 14.62
N SER A 212 -22.26 15.84 14.67
CA SER A 212 -22.89 15.37 13.44
C SER A 212 -23.53 16.57 12.76
N PRO A 213 -23.03 17.05 11.59
CA PRO A 213 -23.82 17.95 10.79
C PRO A 213 -25.16 17.24 10.56
N ALA A 214 -26.27 17.91 10.90
CA ALA A 214 -27.59 17.41 10.59
C ALA A 214 -27.55 16.92 9.13
N TYR A 215 -27.80 15.62 8.92
CA TYR A 215 -27.91 15.04 7.58
C TYR A 215 -29.07 15.75 6.88
N GLU A 216 -28.77 16.91 6.34
CA GLU A 216 -29.57 17.45 5.25
C GLU A 216 -29.41 16.44 4.13
N THR A 217 -30.54 15.88 3.69
CA THR A 217 -30.62 15.09 2.46
C THR A 217 -29.79 15.83 1.42
N PRO A 218 -28.78 15.16 0.81
CA PRO A 218 -27.87 15.84 -0.11
C PRO A 218 -28.73 16.49 -1.21
N SER A 219 -28.89 17.81 -1.11
CA SER A 219 -29.28 18.61 -2.26
C SER A 219 -28.29 18.23 -3.36
N ALA A 220 -28.67 18.20 -4.59
CA ALA A 220 -27.99 17.75 -5.80
C ALA A 220 -26.49 18.12 -5.97
N GLU A 221 -25.77 18.43 -4.92
CA GLU A 221 -24.33 18.45 -4.86
C GLU A 221 -23.84 17.04 -5.14
N SER A 222 -23.10 16.96 -6.19
CA SER A 222 -22.60 15.73 -6.81
C SER A 222 -22.15 14.74 -5.76
N ILE A 223 -22.60 13.50 -5.85
CA ILE A 223 -22.07 12.35 -5.07
C ILE A 223 -20.55 12.31 -5.12
N ARG A 224 -19.95 12.79 -6.20
CA ARG A 224 -18.51 12.96 -6.39
C ARG A 224 -17.91 13.87 -5.32
N SER A 225 -18.49 15.02 -5.02
CA SER A 225 -17.99 15.96 -3.99
C SER A 225 -18.06 15.33 -2.59
N HIS A 226 -19.12 14.59 -2.30
CA HIS A 226 -19.26 13.90 -1.02
C HIS A 226 -18.23 12.77 -0.86
N VAL A 227 -18.04 11.94 -1.89
CA VAL A 227 -16.99 10.89 -1.91
C VAL A 227 -15.61 11.51 -1.74
N GLN A 228 -15.34 12.62 -2.43
CA GLN A 228 -14.05 13.32 -2.33
C GLN A 228 -13.81 13.85 -0.91
N SER A 229 -14.82 14.44 -0.26
CA SER A 229 -14.70 14.95 1.12
C SER A 229 -14.36 13.84 2.13
N ILE A 230 -14.91 12.64 1.95
CA ILE A 230 -14.58 11.48 2.79
C ILE A 230 -13.12 11.04 2.56
N ILE A 231 -12.67 10.99 1.30
CA ILE A 231 -11.29 10.59 0.95
C ILE A 231 -10.25 11.59 1.50
N GLU A 232 -10.55 12.87 1.49
CA GLU A 232 -9.64 13.93 1.98
C GLU A 232 -9.39 13.89 3.50
N ARG A 233 -10.23 13.18 4.25
CA ARG A 233 -10.03 12.98 5.70
C ARG A 233 -8.77 12.14 6.05
N ASP A 234 -8.19 11.41 5.09
CA ASP A 234 -7.02 10.57 5.34
C ASP A 234 -5.74 11.38 5.63
N GLY A 235 -5.63 12.56 5.08
CA GLY A 235 -4.47 13.44 5.23
C GLY A 235 -3.26 13.03 4.38
N PRO A 236 -2.12 13.75 4.50
CA PRO A 236 -0.96 13.56 3.64
C PRO A 236 -0.13 12.32 4.01
N PRO A 237 0.54 11.66 3.04
CA PRO A 237 1.30 10.43 3.22
C PRO A 237 2.72 10.68 3.78
N ILE A 238 2.85 11.27 4.96
CA ILE A 238 4.12 11.74 5.56
C ILE A 238 5.15 10.62 5.71
N TYR A 239 4.72 9.41 6.09
CA TYR A 239 5.64 8.30 6.37
C TYR A 239 6.29 7.74 5.11
N SER A 240 5.56 7.65 3.98
CA SER A 240 6.15 7.22 2.71
C SER A 240 7.21 8.22 2.21
N GLU A 241 6.98 9.52 2.40
CA GLU A 241 7.96 10.56 2.06
C GLU A 241 9.23 10.47 2.90
N ARG A 242 9.09 10.32 4.22
CA ARG A 242 10.22 10.18 5.14
C ARG A 242 11.02 8.92 4.82
N ALA A 243 10.35 7.80 4.58
CA ALA A 243 10.99 6.55 4.19
C ALA A 243 11.77 6.68 2.88
N ALA A 244 11.20 7.35 1.86
CA ALA A 244 11.87 7.57 0.58
C ALA A 244 13.14 8.41 0.74
N ARG A 245 13.11 9.52 1.48
CA ARG A 245 14.29 10.35 1.79
C ARG A 245 15.36 9.55 2.54
N ARG A 246 14.96 8.80 3.56
CA ARG A 246 15.85 7.98 4.37
C ARG A 246 16.52 6.89 3.55
N MET A 247 15.74 6.16 2.75
CA MET A 247 16.27 5.11 1.88
C MET A 247 17.20 5.67 0.81
N HIS A 248 16.90 6.85 0.24
CA HIS A 248 17.79 7.53 -0.69
C HIS A 248 19.14 7.85 -0.03
N THR A 249 19.13 8.42 1.18
CA THR A 249 20.35 8.72 1.95
C THR A 249 21.16 7.46 2.26
N LEU A 250 20.49 6.38 2.71
CA LEU A 250 21.16 5.12 3.05
C LEU A 250 21.75 4.45 1.81
N LYS A 251 21.04 4.46 0.69
CA LYS A 251 21.52 3.95 -0.60
C LYS A 251 22.75 4.73 -1.08
N PHE A 252 22.69 6.05 -1.04
CA PHE A 252 23.83 6.92 -1.40
C PHE A 252 25.07 6.64 -0.55
N ARG A 253 24.93 6.48 0.78
CA ARG A 253 26.04 6.11 1.67
C ARG A 253 26.64 4.76 1.29
N CYS A 254 25.80 3.76 0.99
CA CYS A 254 26.24 2.44 0.55
C CYS A 254 27.03 2.50 -0.76
N ASP A 255 26.51 3.21 -1.76
CA ASP A 255 27.14 3.33 -3.09
C ASP A 255 28.49 4.07 -2.99
N SER A 256 28.55 5.15 -2.22
CA SER A 256 29.78 5.91 -1.97
C SER A 256 30.84 5.06 -1.28
N TYR A 257 30.43 4.21 -0.31
CA TYR A 257 31.33 3.28 0.35
C TYR A 257 31.89 2.25 -0.63
N ASN A 258 31.04 1.66 -1.46
CA ASN A 258 31.47 0.67 -2.45
C ASN A 258 32.43 1.27 -3.51
N LYS A 259 32.15 2.49 -4.00
CA LYS A 259 33.04 3.24 -4.91
C LYS A 259 34.39 3.55 -4.22
N GLY A 260 34.38 3.96 -2.95
CA GLY A 260 35.59 4.22 -2.17
C GLY A 260 36.45 2.99 -1.92
N LEU A 261 35.85 1.81 -1.75
CA LEU A 261 36.58 0.53 -1.66
C LEU A 261 37.24 0.16 -2.99
N GLY A 262 36.57 0.37 -4.13
CA GLY A 262 37.11 0.11 -5.46
C GLY A 262 38.38 0.92 -5.75
N LEU A 263 38.47 2.17 -5.28
CA LEU A 263 39.63 3.03 -5.42
C LEU A 263 40.78 2.65 -4.47
N LYS A 264 40.46 2.19 -3.24
CA LYS A 264 41.46 1.83 -2.21
C LYS A 264 41.93 0.38 -2.31
N SER A 265 41.20 -0.50 -2.98
CA SER A 265 41.50 -1.94 -3.06
C SER A 265 42.85 -2.26 -3.71
N LYS A 266 43.43 -1.33 -4.49
CA LYS A 266 44.77 -1.52 -5.07
C LYS A 266 45.91 -1.42 -4.04
N ASN A 267 45.65 -0.87 -2.82
CA ASN A 267 46.71 -0.57 -1.86
C ASN A 267 46.47 -1.03 -0.42
N LEU A 268 45.35 -1.71 -0.10
CA LEU A 268 45.07 -2.10 1.29
C LEU A 268 44.98 -3.63 1.45
N LYS A 269 46.04 -4.20 2.02
CA LYS A 269 46.12 -5.61 2.46
C LYS A 269 45.43 -5.90 3.80
N HIS A 270 44.61 -5.03 4.38
CA HIS A 270 44.00 -5.23 5.69
C HIS A 270 42.51 -4.89 5.70
N GLY A 271 41.67 -5.91 5.65
CA GLY A 271 40.56 -6.16 6.58
C GLY A 271 39.37 -5.20 6.63
N ILE A 272 39.03 -4.41 5.60
CA ILE A 272 37.73 -3.75 5.58
C ILE A 272 36.73 -4.76 5.00
N ALA A 273 35.77 -5.20 5.83
CA ALA A 273 34.72 -6.12 5.42
C ALA A 273 33.92 -5.47 4.29
N SER A 274 33.99 -6.04 3.08
CA SER A 274 33.11 -5.67 1.98
C SER A 274 31.70 -6.18 2.30
N MET A 275 30.69 -5.34 2.07
CA MET A 275 29.31 -5.78 2.19
C MET A 275 29.03 -6.89 1.18
N ALA A 276 28.40 -7.98 1.64
CA ALA A 276 28.03 -9.09 0.78
C ALA A 276 27.09 -8.61 -0.34
N ARG A 277 27.12 -9.30 -1.48
CA ARG A 277 26.27 -8.97 -2.62
C ARG A 277 24.79 -9.04 -2.26
N GLU A 278 24.36 -10.09 -1.56
CA GLU A 278 22.99 -10.28 -1.09
C GLU A 278 22.48 -9.10 -0.23
N ASP A 279 23.35 -8.54 0.61
CA ASP A 279 23.00 -7.39 1.44
C ASP A 279 22.85 -6.10 0.58
N ARG A 280 23.69 -5.93 -0.44
CA ARG A 280 23.54 -4.83 -1.41
C ARG A 280 22.27 -4.96 -2.25
N ASP A 281 21.96 -6.17 -2.68
CA ASP A 281 20.72 -6.46 -3.40
C ASP A 281 19.50 -6.18 -2.52
N THR A 282 19.58 -6.49 -1.22
CA THR A 282 18.52 -6.12 -0.25
C THR A 282 18.33 -4.61 -0.13
N ILE A 283 19.42 -3.83 -0.12
CA ILE A 283 19.33 -2.35 -0.16
C ILE A 283 18.64 -1.89 -1.45
N GLY A 284 18.98 -2.52 -2.58
CA GLY A 284 18.32 -2.25 -3.86
C GLY A 284 16.81 -2.52 -3.82
N LEU A 285 16.38 -3.64 -3.22
CA LEU A 285 14.96 -3.98 -3.07
C LEU A 285 14.22 -2.97 -2.19
N LEU A 286 14.78 -2.61 -1.03
CA LEU A 286 14.18 -1.61 -0.13
C LEU A 286 14.11 -0.23 -0.75
N TYR A 287 15.15 0.16 -1.50
CA TYR A 287 15.17 1.42 -2.23
C TYR A 287 14.11 1.45 -3.32
N TRP A 288 13.98 0.37 -4.10
CA TRP A 288 12.92 0.23 -5.08
C TRP A 288 11.54 0.30 -4.46
N LEU A 289 11.31 -0.38 -3.33
CA LEU A 289 10.06 -0.32 -2.59
C LEU A 289 9.71 1.12 -2.16
N ALA A 290 10.70 1.84 -1.64
CA ALA A 290 10.52 3.23 -1.22
C ALA A 290 10.17 4.15 -2.41
N ILE A 291 10.83 3.97 -3.56
CA ILE A 291 10.52 4.73 -4.79
C ILE A 291 9.12 4.39 -5.31
N MET A 292 8.70 3.12 -5.28
CA MET A 292 7.36 2.73 -5.68
C MET A 292 6.30 3.41 -4.80
N PHE A 293 6.48 3.37 -3.48
CA PHE A 293 5.54 3.99 -2.56
C PHE A 293 5.50 5.51 -2.73
N ASP A 294 6.66 6.14 -2.87
CA ASP A 294 6.74 7.57 -3.13
C ASP A 294 6.06 7.96 -4.45
N THR A 295 6.31 7.21 -5.53
CA THR A 295 5.72 7.47 -6.85
C THR A 295 4.20 7.37 -6.82
N VAL A 296 3.65 6.28 -6.27
CA VAL A 296 2.20 6.06 -6.20
C VAL A 296 1.55 7.10 -5.28
N ALA A 297 2.12 7.34 -4.11
CA ALA A 297 1.61 8.35 -3.18
C ALA A 297 1.70 9.77 -3.79
N ALA A 298 2.80 10.11 -4.45
CA ALA A 298 2.97 11.42 -5.10
C ALA A 298 1.86 11.68 -6.12
N SER A 299 1.53 10.70 -6.95
CA SER A 299 0.44 10.81 -7.92
C SER A 299 -0.92 10.97 -7.25
N MET A 300 -1.25 10.11 -6.25
CA MET A 300 -2.55 10.13 -5.57
C MET A 300 -2.82 11.41 -4.78
N TYR A 301 -1.77 12.04 -4.24
CA TYR A 301 -1.88 13.26 -3.43
C TYR A 301 -1.39 14.50 -4.18
N GLU A 302 -1.20 14.39 -5.49
CA GLU A 302 -0.82 15.46 -6.39
C GLU A 302 0.41 16.26 -5.91
N ARG A 303 1.38 15.60 -5.32
CA ARG A 303 2.62 16.22 -4.85
C ARG A 303 3.83 15.85 -5.72
N PRO A 304 4.93 16.61 -5.66
CA PRO A 304 6.17 16.18 -6.27
C PRO A 304 6.69 14.88 -5.64
N VAL A 305 7.35 14.05 -6.44
CA VAL A 305 8.10 12.88 -5.91
C VAL A 305 9.25 13.36 -5.04
N VAL A 306 9.57 12.57 -4.02
CA VAL A 306 10.68 12.87 -3.10
C VAL A 306 12.02 12.57 -3.74
N VAL A 307 12.11 11.47 -4.50
CA VAL A 307 13.33 11.07 -5.19
C VAL A 307 13.16 11.35 -6.68
N THR A 308 13.94 12.29 -7.20
CA THR A 308 13.88 12.73 -8.60
C THR A 308 14.44 11.67 -9.55
N ASP A 309 14.18 11.83 -10.85
CA ASP A 309 14.67 10.88 -11.85
C ASP A 309 16.19 10.89 -11.95
N GLU A 310 16.82 12.05 -11.78
CA GLU A 310 18.27 12.17 -11.76
C GLU A 310 18.89 11.41 -10.59
N GLU A 311 18.22 11.39 -9.43
CA GLU A 311 18.65 10.70 -8.22
C GLU A 311 18.33 9.21 -8.25
N CYS A 312 17.32 8.79 -9.02
CA CYS A 312 16.94 7.39 -9.20
C CYS A 312 17.84 6.63 -10.17
N ARG A 313 18.84 7.27 -10.78
CA ARG A 313 19.70 6.59 -11.74
C ARG A 313 20.34 5.35 -11.13
N TYR A 314 20.25 4.26 -11.83
CA TYR A 314 21.13 3.14 -11.62
C TYR A 314 22.10 3.06 -12.81
N GLU A 315 23.37 2.92 -12.47
CA GLU A 315 24.41 2.67 -13.44
C GLU A 315 24.21 1.23 -13.95
N VAL A 316 23.46 1.05 -15.03
CA VAL A 316 23.64 -0.14 -15.84
C VAL A 316 25.07 -0.08 -16.34
N GLN A 317 25.89 -1.07 -16.03
CA GLN A 317 27.14 -1.28 -16.76
C GLN A 317 26.73 -1.59 -18.22
N ARG A 318 26.62 -0.53 -19.00
CA ARG A 318 26.40 -0.65 -20.44
C ARG A 318 27.75 -0.96 -21.08
N ASP A 319 27.97 -2.22 -21.38
CA ASP A 319 28.93 -2.60 -22.43
C ASP A 319 28.36 -2.32 -23.85
N VAL A 320 27.29 -1.53 -23.94
CA VAL A 320 26.64 -1.19 -25.22
C VAL A 320 26.63 0.32 -25.41
N VAL A 321 27.23 0.73 -26.52
CA VAL A 321 27.35 2.10 -27.02
C VAL A 321 25.96 2.79 -27.07
N PRO A 322 25.82 4.02 -26.57
CA PRO A 322 24.54 4.73 -26.66
C PRO A 322 24.32 5.22 -28.09
N LEU A 323 23.35 4.65 -28.76
CA LEU A 323 22.81 5.10 -30.04
C LEU A 323 21.60 5.99 -29.77
N CYS A 324 21.76 7.14 -29.14
CA CYS A 324 20.82 8.23 -29.32
C CYS A 324 21.31 9.52 -28.65
N ASP A 325 21.15 10.61 -29.40
CA ASP A 325 21.35 12.00 -29.00
C ASP A 325 20.33 12.35 -27.88
N THR A 326 20.75 12.32 -26.62
CA THR A 326 19.82 12.47 -25.49
C THR A 326 20.00 13.80 -24.81
N ASN A 327 19.46 14.84 -25.43
CA ASN A 327 19.12 16.11 -24.76
C ASN A 327 17.74 16.09 -24.08
N LEU A 328 17.10 14.93 -23.94
CA LEU A 328 15.85 14.78 -23.19
C LEU A 328 16.15 14.70 -21.69
N PRO A 329 15.44 15.45 -20.85
CA PRO A 329 15.58 15.34 -19.41
C PRO A 329 15.31 13.89 -19.00
N TYR A 330 16.20 13.36 -18.17
CA TYR A 330 16.19 11.97 -17.72
C TYR A 330 14.84 11.59 -17.13
N ARG A 331 14.06 10.89 -17.91
CA ARG A 331 12.85 10.17 -17.48
C ARG A 331 13.26 8.77 -17.09
N TRP A 332 12.47 8.12 -16.26
CA TRP A 332 12.62 6.69 -16.05
C TRP A 332 12.65 6.02 -17.42
N ASP A 333 13.75 5.34 -17.68
CA ASP A 333 13.95 4.66 -18.95
C ASP A 333 12.90 3.54 -19.04
N TYR A 334 11.83 3.80 -19.80
CA TYR A 334 10.74 2.85 -19.96
C TYR A 334 11.20 1.56 -20.64
N GLU A 335 12.29 1.57 -21.40
CA GLU A 335 12.85 0.37 -22.03
C GLU A 335 13.21 -0.70 -20.97
N ILE A 336 13.61 -0.29 -19.78
CA ILE A 336 13.92 -1.20 -18.68
C ILE A 336 12.67 -1.88 -18.16
N PHE A 337 11.56 -1.15 -18.12
CA PHE A 337 10.29 -1.65 -17.60
C PHE A 337 9.48 -2.37 -18.68
N LEU A 338 9.59 -1.93 -19.92
CA LEU A 338 8.79 -2.45 -21.02
C LEU A 338 9.49 -3.59 -21.77
N GLN A 339 10.67 -4.05 -21.35
CA GLN A 339 11.42 -5.11 -22.03
C GLN A 339 11.31 -5.00 -23.55
N THR A 340 11.99 -4.03 -24.13
CA THR A 340 12.16 -3.94 -25.58
C THR A 340 13.01 -5.11 -26.06
N SER A 341 12.45 -6.29 -25.98
CA SER A 341 13.06 -7.47 -26.55
C SER A 341 12.57 -7.64 -27.98
N GLY A 342 13.49 -7.71 -28.91
CA GLY A 342 13.26 -8.22 -30.25
C GLY A 342 12.81 -9.69 -30.27
N GLU A 343 12.68 -10.34 -29.14
CA GLU A 343 12.00 -11.62 -28.97
C GLU A 343 10.52 -11.34 -28.74
N VAL A 344 9.70 -11.79 -29.68
CA VAL A 344 8.25 -11.92 -29.51
C VAL A 344 8.02 -12.65 -28.20
N SER A 345 7.83 -11.90 -27.10
CA SER A 345 7.49 -12.47 -25.82
C SER A 345 6.21 -13.26 -26.03
N HIS A 346 6.26 -14.57 -25.89
CA HIS A 346 5.08 -15.42 -26.01
C HIS A 346 4.07 -14.90 -25.00
N ARG A 347 2.98 -14.34 -25.53
CA ARG A 347 1.86 -13.86 -24.73
C ARG A 347 1.38 -15.01 -23.86
N THR A 348 1.39 -14.83 -22.55
CA THR A 348 0.87 -15.82 -21.63
C THR A 348 -0.66 -15.79 -21.71
N SER A 349 -1.27 -16.96 -21.76
CA SER A 349 -2.71 -17.15 -21.66
C SER A 349 -3.04 -18.03 -20.46
N TRP A 350 -4.13 -17.76 -19.80
CA TRP A 350 -4.67 -18.64 -18.78
C TRP A 350 -5.61 -19.68 -19.44
N PRO A 351 -5.56 -20.98 -19.01
CA PRO A 351 -4.78 -21.53 -17.91
C PRO A 351 -3.31 -21.82 -18.25
N CYS A 352 -2.42 -21.62 -17.29
CA CYS A 352 -1.00 -21.92 -17.42
C CYS A 352 -0.43 -22.45 -16.08
N SER A 353 0.86 -22.81 -16.04
CA SER A 353 1.51 -23.22 -14.78
C SER A 353 1.57 -22.09 -13.78
N TYR A 354 1.64 -22.46 -12.48
CA TYR A 354 1.80 -21.49 -11.38
C TYR A 354 2.99 -20.55 -11.60
N ASP A 355 4.16 -21.10 -11.93
CA ASP A 355 5.37 -20.31 -12.11
C ASP A 355 5.24 -19.31 -13.27
N ARG A 356 4.59 -19.72 -14.36
CA ARG A 356 4.33 -18.83 -15.50
C ARG A 356 3.38 -17.71 -15.15
N ALA A 357 2.29 -18.02 -14.44
CA ALA A 357 1.34 -17.01 -13.97
C ALA A 357 2.02 -16.05 -12.99
N ALA A 358 2.82 -16.57 -12.04
CA ALA A 358 3.57 -15.78 -11.09
C ALA A 358 4.57 -14.85 -11.78
N GLU A 359 5.28 -15.33 -12.79
CA GLU A 359 6.24 -14.55 -13.57
C GLU A 359 5.55 -13.37 -14.29
N ASP A 360 4.43 -13.62 -14.98
CA ASP A 360 3.74 -12.58 -15.74
C ASP A 360 3.11 -11.52 -14.84
N VAL A 361 2.48 -11.95 -13.74
CA VAL A 361 1.94 -11.00 -12.74
C VAL A 361 3.08 -10.18 -12.12
N THR A 362 4.20 -10.79 -11.79
CA THR A 362 5.37 -10.09 -11.23
C THR A 362 5.96 -9.09 -12.24
N ARG A 363 6.04 -9.45 -13.52
CA ARG A 363 6.54 -8.54 -14.59
C ARG A 363 5.64 -7.33 -14.81
N SER A 364 4.35 -7.45 -14.53
CA SER A 364 3.41 -6.33 -14.65
C SER A 364 3.54 -5.29 -13.53
N ALA A 365 4.08 -5.67 -12.36
CA ALA A 365 4.19 -4.80 -11.21
C ALA A 365 5.01 -3.51 -11.46
N PRO A 366 6.20 -3.51 -12.08
CA PRO A 366 6.92 -2.29 -12.40
C PRO A 366 6.21 -1.44 -13.46
N VAL A 367 5.48 -2.05 -14.40
CA VAL A 367 4.75 -1.32 -15.46
C VAL A 367 3.66 -0.43 -14.87
N LYS A 368 2.91 -0.94 -13.86
CA LYS A 368 1.94 -0.10 -13.14
C LYS A 368 2.60 1.10 -12.45
N VAL A 369 3.78 0.93 -11.87
CA VAL A 369 4.51 2.03 -11.21
C VAL A 369 4.97 3.06 -12.23
N LEU A 370 5.39 2.61 -13.41
CA LEU A 370 5.76 3.49 -14.52
C LEU A 370 4.58 4.36 -14.96
N LEU A 371 3.37 3.82 -15.03
CA LEU A 371 2.17 4.61 -15.34
C LEU A 371 1.92 5.70 -14.28
N PHE A 372 1.97 5.37 -12.99
CA PHE A 372 1.88 6.38 -11.92
C PHE A 372 2.97 7.45 -12.02
N ARG A 373 4.20 7.07 -12.41
CA ARG A 373 5.29 8.03 -12.61
C ARG A 373 4.96 9.00 -13.74
N HIS A 374 4.41 8.52 -14.85
CA HIS A 374 4.00 9.35 -15.97
C HIS A 374 2.80 10.25 -15.63
N VAL A 375 1.84 9.77 -14.83
CA VAL A 375 0.78 10.61 -14.24
C VAL A 375 1.40 11.76 -13.43
N SER A 376 2.42 11.47 -12.59
CA SER A 376 3.15 12.53 -11.87
C SER A 376 3.87 13.51 -12.78
N TYR A 377 4.43 13.07 -13.91
CA TYR A 377 5.04 13.98 -14.89
C TYR A 377 4.00 14.94 -15.47
N LEU A 378 2.84 14.43 -15.83
CA LEU A 378 1.76 15.25 -16.37
C LEU A 378 1.24 16.25 -15.34
N GLN A 379 1.01 15.83 -14.10
CA GLN A 379 0.65 16.71 -12.98
C GLN A 379 1.70 17.80 -12.74
N ASN A 380 2.99 17.46 -12.80
CA ASN A 380 4.07 18.43 -12.65
C ASN A 380 4.16 19.41 -13.82
N ALA A 381 3.96 18.94 -15.05
CA ALA A 381 3.96 19.77 -16.23
C ALA A 381 2.81 20.78 -16.21
N LEU A 382 1.62 20.37 -15.76
CA LEU A 382 0.46 21.25 -15.57
C LEU A 382 0.73 22.31 -14.50
N ARG A 383 1.28 21.94 -13.34
CA ARG A 383 1.64 22.89 -12.29
C ARG A 383 2.69 23.92 -12.71
N LYS A 384 3.61 23.53 -13.59
CA LYS A 384 4.66 24.41 -14.14
C LYS A 384 4.18 25.22 -15.34
N SER A 385 2.92 25.06 -15.75
CA SER A 385 2.38 25.69 -16.97
C SER A 385 3.28 25.43 -18.19
N SER A 386 3.69 24.16 -18.35
CA SER A 386 4.56 23.75 -19.45
C SER A 386 3.92 24.02 -20.81
N ALA A 387 4.76 24.19 -21.84
CA ALA A 387 4.28 24.46 -23.18
C ALA A 387 3.41 23.29 -23.73
N PRO A 388 2.39 23.57 -24.59
CA PRO A 388 1.47 22.56 -25.09
C PRO A 388 2.14 21.34 -25.72
N HIS A 389 3.22 21.52 -26.49
CA HIS A 389 3.97 20.41 -27.08
C HIS A 389 4.62 19.49 -26.04
N GLN A 390 5.12 20.05 -24.92
CA GLN A 390 5.70 19.27 -23.83
C GLN A 390 4.65 18.43 -23.10
N LEU A 391 3.42 18.97 -22.93
CA LEU A 391 2.31 18.22 -22.39
C LEU A 391 1.96 17.03 -23.30
N GLU A 392 1.83 17.28 -24.61
CA GLU A 392 1.49 16.21 -25.57
C GLU A 392 2.59 15.15 -25.68
N ASP A 393 3.87 15.51 -25.56
CA ASP A 393 4.97 14.54 -25.50
C ASP A 393 4.84 13.60 -24.28
N ILE A 394 4.43 14.16 -23.13
CA ILE A 394 4.20 13.32 -21.94
C ILE A 394 2.98 12.43 -22.14
N VAL A 395 1.88 12.97 -22.69
CA VAL A 395 0.67 12.21 -23.01
C VAL A 395 1.01 11.07 -23.96
N PHE A 396 1.72 11.34 -25.05
CA PHE A 396 2.12 10.34 -26.03
C PHE A 396 2.92 9.19 -25.37
N ASN A 397 3.95 9.53 -24.59
CA ASN A 397 4.76 8.53 -23.89
C ASN A 397 3.93 7.72 -22.88
N THR A 398 2.95 8.37 -22.22
CA THR A 398 2.04 7.68 -21.28
C THR A 398 1.13 6.71 -22.02
N MET A 399 0.64 7.08 -23.19
CA MET A 399 -0.17 6.19 -24.03
C MET A 399 0.62 4.99 -24.55
N LEU A 400 1.92 5.12 -24.82
CA LEU A 400 2.77 3.97 -25.16
C LEU A 400 2.81 2.92 -24.03
N ILE A 401 2.83 3.37 -22.76
CA ILE A 401 2.80 2.46 -21.61
C ILE A 401 1.43 1.78 -21.51
N TYR A 402 0.36 2.54 -21.71
CA TYR A 402 -1.01 2.00 -21.71
C TYR A 402 -1.20 0.93 -22.81
N ASP A 403 -0.72 1.20 -24.01
CA ASP A 403 -0.79 0.27 -25.14
C ASP A 403 0.09 -0.97 -24.91
N TYR A 404 1.27 -0.80 -24.29
CA TYR A 404 2.11 -1.91 -23.91
C TYR A 404 1.40 -2.84 -22.93
N TRP A 405 0.78 -2.29 -21.86
CA TRP A 405 0.02 -3.07 -20.91
C TRP A 405 -1.08 -3.88 -21.59
N ASN A 406 -1.90 -3.25 -22.41
CA ASN A 406 -3.01 -3.91 -23.09
C ASN A 406 -2.55 -5.04 -24.03
N ARG A 407 -1.39 -4.89 -24.67
CA ARG A 407 -0.82 -5.91 -25.55
C ARG A 407 -0.18 -7.08 -24.81
N THR A 408 0.41 -6.84 -23.64
CA THR A 408 1.23 -7.83 -22.91
C THR A 408 0.49 -8.45 -21.73
N HIS A 409 -0.17 -7.66 -20.90
CA HIS A 409 -0.76 -8.08 -19.63
C HIS A 409 -2.28 -8.05 -19.62
N GLY A 410 -2.90 -7.07 -20.28
CA GLY A 410 -4.34 -6.80 -20.16
C GLY A 410 -5.23 -8.00 -20.46
N GLN A 411 -4.93 -8.76 -21.53
CA GLN A 411 -5.72 -9.96 -21.86
C GLN A 411 -5.53 -11.07 -20.83
N PHE A 412 -4.31 -11.29 -20.36
CA PHE A 412 -4.04 -12.31 -19.33
C PHE A 412 -4.79 -12.00 -18.03
N PHE A 413 -4.83 -10.73 -17.63
CA PHE A 413 -5.58 -10.30 -16.44
C PHE A 413 -7.09 -10.49 -16.61
N LYS A 414 -7.65 -10.25 -17.79
CA LYS A 414 -9.06 -10.56 -18.09
C LYS A 414 -9.37 -12.05 -17.99
N GLU A 415 -8.49 -12.88 -18.49
CA GLU A 415 -8.62 -14.35 -18.39
C GLU A 415 -8.56 -14.82 -16.92
N LEU A 416 -7.70 -14.22 -16.08
CA LEU A 416 -7.66 -14.49 -14.63
C LEU A 416 -8.98 -14.10 -13.93
N VAL A 417 -9.62 -13.01 -14.34
CA VAL A 417 -10.95 -12.61 -13.83
C VAL A 417 -12.02 -13.61 -14.24
N GLN A 418 -12.02 -14.04 -15.52
CA GLN A 418 -13.02 -14.97 -16.05
C GLN A 418 -12.98 -16.34 -15.38
N ASP A 419 -11.79 -16.83 -15.07
CA ASP A 419 -11.59 -18.15 -14.45
C ASP A 419 -11.08 -18.06 -13.00
N PHE A 420 -11.50 -16.99 -12.30
CA PHE A 420 -10.99 -16.63 -10.98
C PHE A 420 -10.96 -17.77 -9.97
N VAL A 421 -11.98 -18.63 -9.96
CA VAL A 421 -12.11 -19.73 -9.00
C VAL A 421 -10.97 -20.76 -9.13
N ASN A 422 -10.42 -20.93 -10.33
CA ASN A 422 -9.34 -21.87 -10.61
C ASN A 422 -7.94 -21.24 -10.50
N VAL A 423 -7.85 -19.90 -10.37
CA VAL A 423 -6.57 -19.22 -10.16
C VAL A 423 -6.05 -19.52 -8.75
N PRO A 424 -4.75 -19.90 -8.57
CA PRO A 424 -4.16 -20.11 -7.25
C PRO A 424 -4.30 -18.89 -6.34
N GLN A 425 -4.60 -19.10 -5.05
CA GLN A 425 -4.92 -18.03 -4.09
C GLN A 425 -3.85 -16.93 -4.02
N ARG A 426 -2.56 -17.30 -4.08
CA ARG A 426 -1.46 -16.33 -4.07
C ARG A 426 -1.46 -15.45 -5.31
N ILE A 427 -1.69 -16.03 -6.48
CA ILE A 427 -1.79 -15.31 -7.75
C ILE A 427 -3.00 -14.36 -7.73
N ARG A 428 -4.14 -14.80 -7.17
CA ARG A 428 -5.33 -13.94 -7.03
C ARG A 428 -5.01 -12.67 -6.25
N GLY A 429 -4.34 -12.78 -5.09
CA GLY A 429 -3.97 -11.62 -4.28
C GLY A 429 -3.11 -10.64 -5.08
N TRP A 430 -2.10 -11.13 -5.77
CA TRP A 430 -1.18 -10.30 -6.55
C TRP A 430 -1.86 -9.59 -7.72
N PHE A 431 -2.64 -10.33 -8.54
CA PHE A 431 -3.24 -9.69 -9.71
C PHE A 431 -4.36 -8.72 -9.35
N ILE A 432 -5.16 -8.97 -8.28
CA ILE A 432 -6.17 -8.01 -7.78
C ILE A 432 -5.50 -6.69 -7.40
N CYS A 433 -4.42 -6.78 -6.63
CA CYS A 433 -3.64 -5.62 -6.24
C CYS A 433 -3.14 -4.84 -7.46
N ILE A 434 -2.42 -5.51 -8.36
CA ILE A 434 -1.81 -4.85 -9.52
C ILE A 434 -2.87 -4.28 -10.45
N SER A 435 -3.96 -5.03 -10.72
CA SER A 435 -5.06 -4.60 -11.57
C SER A 435 -5.74 -3.34 -11.03
N ALA A 436 -6.10 -3.34 -9.75
CA ALA A 436 -6.74 -2.17 -9.13
C ALA A 436 -5.84 -0.93 -9.14
N HIS A 437 -4.54 -1.11 -8.87
CA HIS A 437 -3.56 -0.02 -8.96
C HIS A 437 -3.43 0.52 -10.40
N TRP A 438 -3.40 -0.38 -11.39
CA TRP A 438 -3.34 -0.02 -12.80
C TRP A 438 -4.54 0.82 -13.22
N HIS A 439 -5.74 0.35 -12.93
CA HIS A 439 -6.97 1.04 -13.32
C HIS A 439 -7.15 2.37 -12.58
N LEU A 440 -6.72 2.49 -11.33
CA LEU A 440 -6.68 3.79 -10.65
C LEU A 440 -5.77 4.77 -11.40
N ALA A 441 -4.58 4.36 -11.81
CA ALA A 441 -3.67 5.22 -12.55
C ALA A 441 -4.26 5.63 -13.92
N VAL A 442 -4.97 4.72 -14.62
CA VAL A 442 -5.67 5.04 -15.87
C VAL A 442 -6.82 6.02 -15.65
N LEU A 443 -7.60 5.88 -14.58
CA LEU A 443 -8.65 6.84 -14.24
C LEU A 443 -8.08 8.23 -13.93
N MET A 444 -6.97 8.31 -13.18
CA MET A 444 -6.26 9.56 -12.94
C MET A 444 -5.73 10.19 -14.24
N LEU A 445 -5.20 9.36 -15.16
CA LEU A 445 -4.79 9.82 -16.48
C LEU A 445 -5.98 10.40 -17.26
N ALA A 446 -7.12 9.70 -17.28
CA ALA A 446 -8.33 10.16 -17.96
C ALA A 446 -8.82 11.52 -17.40
N ASP A 447 -8.78 11.71 -16.09
CA ASP A 447 -9.17 12.98 -15.45
C ASP A 447 -8.19 14.13 -15.82
N LEU A 448 -6.90 13.85 -15.91
CA LEU A 448 -5.90 14.84 -16.36
C LEU A 448 -6.05 15.20 -17.84
N LEU A 449 -6.37 14.22 -18.70
CA LEU A 449 -6.62 14.45 -20.12
C LEU A 449 -7.89 15.29 -20.32
N ASP A 450 -8.98 15.00 -19.59
CA ASP A 450 -10.18 15.84 -19.60
C ASP A 450 -9.84 17.28 -19.20
N PHE A 451 -9.09 17.46 -18.11
CA PHE A 451 -8.67 18.79 -17.66
C PHE A 451 -7.84 19.53 -18.71
N ILE A 452 -6.90 18.86 -19.40
CA ILE A 452 -6.09 19.44 -20.47
C ILE A 452 -6.98 19.87 -21.65
N ASP A 453 -7.93 19.03 -22.04
CA ASP A 453 -8.78 19.30 -23.21
C ASP A 453 -9.85 20.35 -22.94
N GLU A 454 -10.49 20.33 -21.77
CA GLU A 454 -11.47 21.34 -21.34
C GLU A 454 -10.86 22.75 -21.20
N ASN A 455 -9.62 22.82 -20.69
CA ASN A 455 -8.93 24.09 -20.48
C ASN A 455 -8.03 24.50 -21.67
N HIS A 456 -8.06 23.76 -22.76
CA HIS A 456 -7.29 24.06 -23.98
C HIS A 456 -5.77 24.18 -23.76
N LEU A 457 -5.21 23.39 -22.85
CA LEU A 457 -3.79 23.44 -22.48
C LEU A 457 -2.88 22.67 -23.44
N GLY A 458 -3.41 21.68 -24.15
CA GLY A 458 -2.69 20.88 -25.16
C GLY A 458 -2.75 21.48 -26.56
N LEU A 459 -2.25 20.72 -27.54
CA LEU A 459 -2.34 21.05 -28.96
C LEU A 459 -3.75 20.79 -29.49
N GLU A 460 -4.29 21.71 -30.28
CA GLU A 460 -5.64 21.60 -30.84
C GLU A 460 -5.81 20.34 -31.72
N GLY A 461 -4.80 19.99 -32.52
CA GLY A 461 -4.82 18.78 -33.33
C GLY A 461 -4.93 17.50 -32.48
N ALA A 462 -4.15 17.40 -31.41
CA ALA A 462 -4.17 16.25 -30.51
C ALA A 462 -5.51 16.16 -29.74
N ARG A 463 -6.08 17.29 -29.29
CA ARG A 463 -7.41 17.34 -28.68
C ARG A 463 -8.49 16.85 -29.63
N ASN A 464 -8.47 17.32 -30.89
CA ASN A 464 -9.44 16.89 -31.91
C ASN A 464 -9.34 15.39 -32.20
N GLU A 465 -8.11 14.83 -32.23
CA GLU A 465 -7.88 13.40 -32.39
C GLU A 465 -8.42 12.61 -31.20
N ARG A 466 -8.12 13.00 -29.96
CA ARG A 466 -8.67 12.35 -28.74
C ARG A 466 -10.19 12.37 -28.72
N SER A 467 -10.78 13.49 -29.12
CA SER A 467 -12.24 13.66 -29.20
C SER A 467 -12.85 12.76 -30.28
N ALA A 468 -12.28 12.76 -31.49
CA ALA A 468 -12.76 11.93 -32.61
C ALA A 468 -12.69 10.43 -32.31
N LEU A 469 -11.69 9.99 -31.54
CA LEU A 469 -11.53 8.61 -31.11
C LEU A 469 -12.31 8.27 -29.83
N CYS A 470 -12.96 9.24 -29.19
CA CYS A 470 -13.57 9.12 -27.86
C CYS A 470 -12.60 8.50 -26.84
N MET A 471 -11.31 8.85 -26.93
CA MET A 471 -10.21 8.20 -26.21
C MET A 471 -10.45 8.25 -24.69
N ILE A 472 -10.70 9.44 -24.14
CA ILE A 472 -10.86 9.66 -22.69
C ILE A 472 -12.07 8.88 -22.14
N ALA A 473 -13.19 8.92 -22.87
CA ALA A 473 -14.39 8.17 -22.48
C ALA A 473 -14.13 6.66 -22.46
N ARG A 474 -13.39 6.12 -23.44
CA ARG A 474 -13.01 4.70 -23.48
C ARG A 474 -12.07 4.33 -22.33
N LEU A 475 -11.02 5.12 -22.06
CA LEU A 475 -10.10 4.89 -20.93
C LEU A 475 -10.86 4.76 -19.62
N ARG A 476 -11.82 5.68 -19.39
CA ARG A 476 -12.62 5.71 -18.17
C ARG A 476 -13.60 4.56 -18.11
N GLU A 477 -14.37 4.32 -19.18
CA GLU A 477 -15.38 3.25 -19.22
C GLU A 477 -14.75 1.86 -19.09
N ASP A 478 -13.69 1.56 -19.86
CA ASP A 478 -13.02 0.28 -19.81
C ASP A 478 -12.41 0.02 -18.43
N SER A 479 -11.75 1.01 -17.82
CA SER A 479 -11.18 0.86 -16.48
C SER A 479 -12.25 0.68 -15.40
N CYS A 480 -13.34 1.44 -15.46
CA CYS A 480 -14.44 1.27 -14.50
C CYS A 480 -15.11 -0.11 -14.63
N ARG A 481 -15.29 -0.62 -15.86
CA ARG A 481 -15.86 -1.95 -16.10
C ARG A 481 -14.94 -3.04 -15.55
N GLU A 482 -13.64 -2.99 -15.84
CA GLU A 482 -12.69 -3.95 -15.32
C GLU A 482 -12.58 -3.91 -13.79
N LEU A 483 -12.71 -2.73 -13.17
CA LEU A 483 -12.83 -2.60 -11.71
C LEU A 483 -14.12 -3.22 -11.17
N SER A 484 -15.25 -3.05 -11.85
CA SER A 484 -16.50 -3.70 -11.46
C SER A 484 -16.39 -5.22 -11.51
N ASP A 485 -15.83 -5.78 -12.59
CA ASP A 485 -15.61 -7.21 -12.74
C ASP A 485 -14.64 -7.73 -11.66
N LEU A 486 -13.56 -7.00 -11.41
CA LEU A 486 -12.61 -7.29 -10.35
C LEU A 486 -13.29 -7.27 -8.98
N GLY A 487 -14.11 -6.26 -8.68
CA GLY A 487 -14.87 -6.13 -7.44
C GLY A 487 -15.83 -7.31 -7.24
N HIS A 488 -16.48 -7.76 -8.32
CA HIS A 488 -17.35 -8.93 -8.29
C HIS A 488 -16.60 -10.19 -7.87
N VAL A 489 -15.49 -10.53 -8.53
CA VAL A 489 -14.77 -11.78 -8.25
C VAL A 489 -13.95 -11.70 -6.96
N ALA A 490 -13.37 -10.55 -6.62
CA ALA A 490 -12.52 -10.37 -5.44
C ALA A 490 -13.29 -10.42 -4.11
N THR A 491 -14.61 -10.24 -4.15
CA THR A 491 -15.50 -10.36 -2.99
C THR A 491 -16.05 -11.78 -2.78
N LEU A 492 -15.76 -12.71 -3.69
CA LEU A 492 -16.15 -14.10 -3.50
C LEU A 492 -15.35 -14.74 -2.35
N PRO A 493 -16.01 -15.51 -1.48
CA PRO A 493 -15.31 -16.21 -0.40
C PRO A 493 -14.28 -17.21 -0.92
N THR A 494 -13.10 -17.25 -0.29
CA THR A 494 -11.99 -18.08 -0.76
C THR A 494 -12.19 -19.59 -0.53
N TYR A 495 -13.07 -19.98 0.39
CA TYR A 495 -13.39 -21.40 0.65
C TYR A 495 -14.15 -22.08 -0.49
N LEU A 496 -14.63 -21.33 -1.49
CA LEU A 496 -15.22 -21.90 -2.71
C LEU A 496 -14.16 -22.50 -3.65
N SER A 497 -12.89 -22.30 -3.38
CA SER A 497 -11.78 -22.83 -4.16
C SER A 497 -11.38 -24.21 -3.67
N THR A 498 -11.02 -25.12 -4.58
CA THR A 498 -10.44 -26.41 -4.23
C THR A 498 -9.15 -26.19 -3.45
N PRO A 499 -8.99 -26.76 -2.23
CA PRO A 499 -7.73 -26.66 -1.50
C PRO A 499 -6.61 -27.30 -2.33
N SER A 500 -5.57 -26.55 -2.63
CA SER A 500 -4.32 -27.13 -3.13
C SER A 500 -3.56 -27.64 -1.93
N GLU A 501 -3.21 -28.94 -1.89
CA GLU A 501 -2.52 -29.58 -0.78
C GLU A 501 -1.15 -28.95 -0.46
N ASP A 502 -0.58 -28.17 -1.37
CA ASP A 502 0.78 -27.59 -1.26
C ASP A 502 0.84 -26.13 -0.81
N SER A 503 -0.31 -25.46 -0.60
CA SER A 503 -0.30 -24.01 -0.21
C SER A 503 -0.65 -23.86 1.26
N PRO A 504 0.20 -23.18 2.07
CA PRO A 504 -0.16 -22.85 3.44
C PRO A 504 -1.42 -21.99 3.45
N GLU A 505 -2.40 -22.38 4.27
CA GLU A 505 -3.64 -21.63 4.43
C GLU A 505 -3.36 -20.21 4.96
N PHE A 506 -3.96 -19.24 4.31
CA PHE A 506 -3.94 -17.85 4.78
C PHE A 506 -4.70 -17.71 6.11
N HIS A 507 -4.34 -16.69 6.87
CA HIS A 507 -5.03 -16.36 8.11
C HIS A 507 -6.53 -16.12 7.84
N HIS A 508 -7.40 -16.62 8.72
CA HIS A 508 -8.86 -16.53 8.56
C HIS A 508 -9.39 -15.11 8.33
N ALA A 509 -8.72 -14.07 8.84
CA ALA A 509 -9.11 -12.68 8.65
C ALA A 509 -9.10 -12.22 7.17
N VAL A 510 -8.42 -12.95 6.28
CA VAL A 510 -8.34 -12.62 4.85
C VAL A 510 -9.07 -13.62 3.95
N THR A 511 -9.77 -14.62 4.52
CA THR A 511 -10.44 -15.69 3.75
C THR A 511 -11.86 -15.33 3.30
N GLU A 512 -12.46 -14.28 3.82
CA GLU A 512 -13.81 -13.87 3.45
C GLU A 512 -13.92 -13.24 2.04
N GLY A 513 -12.80 -12.87 1.47
CA GLY A 513 -12.67 -12.40 0.09
C GLY A 513 -11.23 -12.01 -0.20
N THR A 514 -10.76 -12.34 -1.40
CA THR A 514 -9.36 -12.12 -1.77
C THR A 514 -8.95 -10.65 -1.72
N ILE A 515 -9.88 -9.72 -1.88
CA ILE A 515 -9.63 -8.27 -1.76
C ILE A 515 -9.06 -7.88 -0.38
N LEU A 516 -9.31 -8.67 0.67
CA LEU A 516 -8.77 -8.42 2.00
C LEU A 516 -7.26 -8.68 2.09
N THR A 517 -6.66 -9.37 1.13
CA THR A 517 -5.21 -9.57 1.09
C THR A 517 -4.44 -8.33 0.62
N GLU A 518 -5.12 -7.32 0.07
CA GLU A 518 -4.47 -6.10 -0.41
C GLU A 518 -3.88 -5.27 0.75
N PRO A 519 -2.56 -5.00 0.76
CA PRO A 519 -1.93 -4.26 1.84
C PRO A 519 -2.14 -2.74 1.77
N TRP A 520 -2.33 -2.16 0.57
CA TRP A 520 -2.50 -0.71 0.40
C TRP A 520 -3.95 -0.33 0.14
N THR A 521 -4.78 -0.48 1.15
CA THR A 521 -6.24 -0.35 1.11
C THR A 521 -6.73 0.95 0.47
N MET A 522 -6.00 2.06 0.65
CA MET A 522 -6.37 3.37 0.10
C MET A 522 -6.49 3.37 -1.43
N ILE A 523 -5.64 2.62 -2.12
CA ILE A 523 -5.68 2.55 -3.59
C ILE A 523 -6.99 1.90 -4.05
N LEU A 524 -7.37 0.79 -3.42
CA LEU A 524 -8.61 0.10 -3.75
C LEU A 524 -9.84 0.95 -3.39
N ILE A 525 -9.79 1.64 -2.26
CA ILE A 525 -10.86 2.57 -1.88
C ILE A 525 -11.08 3.61 -2.97
N ARG A 526 -10.02 4.29 -3.42
CA ARG A 526 -10.11 5.30 -4.47
C ARG A 526 -10.59 4.70 -5.80
N ALA A 527 -10.04 3.56 -6.22
CA ALA A 527 -10.41 2.91 -7.47
C ALA A 527 -11.89 2.51 -7.51
N PHE A 528 -12.36 1.80 -6.48
CA PHE A 528 -13.77 1.37 -6.44
C PHE A 528 -14.75 2.52 -6.20
N SER A 529 -14.35 3.55 -5.45
CA SER A 529 -15.20 4.73 -5.27
C SER A 529 -15.37 5.51 -6.56
N GLN A 530 -14.29 5.74 -7.32
CA GLN A 530 -14.36 6.42 -8.62
C GLN A 530 -15.20 5.64 -9.63
N ALA A 531 -15.02 4.31 -9.71
CA ALA A 531 -15.82 3.46 -10.58
C ALA A 531 -17.31 3.46 -10.16
N SER A 532 -17.61 3.42 -8.85
CA SER A 532 -18.99 3.50 -8.35
C SER A 532 -19.65 4.83 -8.74
N VAL A 533 -18.95 5.95 -8.54
CA VAL A 533 -19.44 7.28 -8.91
C VAL A 533 -19.72 7.35 -10.42
N PHE A 534 -18.80 6.86 -11.26
CA PHE A 534 -18.97 6.84 -12.71
C PHE A 534 -20.24 6.09 -13.12
N PHE A 535 -20.50 4.91 -12.60
CA PHE A 535 -21.69 4.12 -12.95
C PHE A 535 -22.98 4.72 -12.40
N LEU A 536 -22.95 5.33 -11.21
CA LEU A 536 -24.12 6.03 -10.65
C LEU A 536 -24.48 7.29 -11.44
N GLU A 537 -23.48 8.09 -11.85
CA GLU A 537 -23.69 9.27 -12.71
C GLU A 537 -24.22 8.85 -14.09
N ARG A 538 -23.69 7.76 -14.67
CA ARG A 538 -24.20 7.19 -15.93
C ARG A 538 -25.65 6.73 -15.80
N ALA A 539 -25.98 5.99 -14.74
CA ALA A 539 -27.35 5.54 -14.48
C ALA A 539 -28.31 6.74 -14.33
N LYS A 540 -27.90 7.78 -13.59
CA LYS A 540 -28.70 9.00 -13.45
C LYS A 540 -28.94 9.68 -14.79
N GLY A 541 -27.92 9.84 -15.63
CA GLY A 541 -28.06 10.41 -16.98
C GLY A 541 -29.03 9.61 -17.87
N LEU A 542 -29.03 8.28 -17.75
CA LEU A 542 -29.96 7.41 -18.50
C LEU A 542 -31.40 7.53 -18.01
N CYS A 543 -31.64 7.87 -16.74
CA CYS A 543 -33.00 8.11 -16.21
C CYS A 543 -33.69 9.31 -16.86
N ASP A 544 -32.92 10.35 -17.23
CA ASP A 544 -33.45 11.57 -17.84
C ASP A 544 -33.93 11.34 -19.29
N PHE A 545 -33.46 10.27 -19.94
CA PHE A 545 -33.83 9.89 -21.31
C PHE A 545 -34.89 8.77 -21.33
N ARG A 546 -36.10 9.05 -20.86
CA ARG A 546 -37.19 8.05 -20.86
C ARG A 546 -37.60 7.66 -22.29
N ALA A 547 -37.49 6.36 -22.65
CA ALA A 547 -38.47 5.67 -23.52
C ALA A 547 -38.03 4.53 -24.43
N THR A 548 -36.81 3.98 -24.42
CA THR A 548 -36.53 2.79 -25.25
C THR A 548 -36.00 1.62 -24.44
N SER A 549 -36.34 0.39 -24.85
CA SER A 549 -35.93 -0.85 -24.12
C SER A 549 -34.40 -0.99 -23.97
N GLY A 550 -33.63 -0.42 -24.88
CA GLY A 550 -32.15 -0.40 -24.80
C GLY A 550 -31.63 0.39 -23.59
N PHE A 551 -32.21 1.55 -23.33
CA PHE A 551 -31.82 2.36 -22.16
C PHE A 551 -32.12 1.68 -20.81
N VAL A 552 -33.19 0.90 -20.71
CA VAL A 552 -33.52 0.13 -19.51
C VAL A 552 -32.46 -0.93 -19.23
N CYS A 553 -31.94 -1.58 -20.28
CA CYS A 553 -30.87 -2.56 -20.13
C CYS A 553 -29.58 -1.91 -19.67
N GLU A 554 -29.13 -0.82 -20.30
CA GLU A 554 -27.92 -0.07 -19.91
C GLU A 554 -28.03 0.50 -18.50
N PHE A 555 -29.19 1.04 -18.12
CA PHE A 555 -29.44 1.52 -16.76
C PHE A 555 -29.25 0.41 -15.72
N LYS A 556 -29.86 -0.77 -15.94
CA LYS A 556 -29.72 -1.91 -15.02
C LYS A 556 -28.28 -2.41 -14.97
N THR A 557 -27.58 -2.41 -16.09
CA THR A 557 -26.17 -2.81 -16.17
C THR A 557 -25.31 -1.84 -15.35
N SER A 558 -25.48 -0.53 -15.51
CA SER A 558 -24.74 0.47 -14.75
C SER A 558 -24.98 0.36 -13.24
N LEU A 559 -26.24 0.12 -12.81
CA LEU A 559 -26.53 -0.11 -11.39
C LEU A 559 -25.85 -1.36 -10.84
N LYS A 560 -25.83 -2.46 -11.62
CA LYS A 560 -25.16 -3.71 -11.23
C LYS A 560 -23.63 -3.51 -11.11
N GLU A 561 -23.04 -2.79 -12.07
CA GLU A 561 -21.62 -2.46 -12.07
C GLU A 561 -21.24 -1.59 -10.86
N ALA A 562 -22.06 -0.58 -10.52
CA ALA A 562 -21.91 0.19 -9.29
C ALA A 562 -22.03 -0.70 -8.04
N GLU A 563 -23.02 -1.58 -7.98
CA GLU A 563 -23.23 -2.52 -6.87
C GLU A 563 -22.02 -3.41 -6.62
N ASN A 564 -21.36 -3.92 -7.66
CA ASN A 564 -20.15 -4.73 -7.54
C ASN A 564 -19.01 -3.95 -6.85
N CYS A 565 -18.78 -2.71 -7.27
CA CYS A 565 -17.78 -1.84 -6.67
C CYS A 565 -18.13 -1.48 -5.20
N ILE A 566 -19.39 -1.20 -4.91
CA ILE A 566 -19.88 -0.91 -3.55
C ILE A 566 -19.71 -2.14 -2.64
N LYS A 567 -19.97 -3.36 -3.14
CA LYS A 567 -19.70 -4.60 -2.39
C LYS A 567 -18.23 -4.76 -2.04
N ALA A 568 -17.33 -4.41 -2.96
CA ALA A 568 -15.91 -4.40 -2.69
C ALA A 568 -15.55 -3.41 -1.56
N LEU A 569 -16.11 -2.21 -1.57
CA LEU A 569 -15.93 -1.22 -0.50
C LEU A 569 -16.50 -1.72 0.84
N TRP A 570 -17.69 -2.37 0.86
CA TRP A 570 -18.23 -2.98 2.08
C TRP A 570 -17.29 -4.02 2.68
N LEU A 571 -16.67 -4.85 1.82
CA LEU A 571 -15.72 -5.85 2.32
C LEU A 571 -14.43 -5.19 2.84
N LEU A 572 -13.91 -4.16 2.15
CA LEU A 572 -12.79 -3.35 2.65
C LEU A 572 -13.14 -2.61 3.95
N GLY A 573 -14.41 -2.27 4.16
CA GLY A 573 -14.92 -1.68 5.38
C GLY A 573 -14.67 -2.52 6.65
N LYS A 574 -14.34 -3.82 6.50
CA LYS A 574 -13.91 -4.67 7.62
C LYS A 574 -12.58 -4.25 8.24
N LYS A 575 -11.74 -3.57 7.47
CA LYS A 575 -10.42 -3.11 7.89
C LYS A 575 -10.22 -1.59 7.78
N SER A 576 -11.20 -0.85 7.29
CA SER A 576 -11.10 0.59 7.03
C SER A 576 -12.40 1.31 7.33
N ASP A 577 -12.34 2.31 8.23
CA ASP A 577 -13.48 3.18 8.53
C ASP A 577 -13.90 3.98 7.29
N MET A 578 -12.93 4.49 6.52
CA MET A 578 -13.19 5.23 5.29
C MET A 578 -13.94 4.39 4.25
N ALA A 579 -13.50 3.13 4.04
CA ALA A 579 -14.18 2.25 3.09
C ALA A 579 -15.62 1.98 3.52
N TRP A 580 -15.87 1.89 4.82
CA TRP A 580 -17.21 1.73 5.37
C TRP A 580 -18.10 2.93 5.08
N ASP A 581 -17.64 4.15 5.40
CA ASP A 581 -18.40 5.38 5.19
C ASP A 581 -18.68 5.63 3.70
N LEU A 582 -17.69 5.36 2.84
CA LEU A 582 -17.87 5.45 1.39
C LEU A 582 -18.89 4.44 0.86
N ALA A 583 -18.82 3.20 1.34
CA ALA A 583 -19.79 2.17 0.94
C ALA A 583 -21.22 2.56 1.37
N GLU A 584 -21.39 3.14 2.56
CA GLU A 584 -22.67 3.62 3.05
C GLU A 584 -23.21 4.78 2.20
N ALA A 585 -22.39 5.81 1.94
CA ALA A 585 -22.76 6.96 1.12
C ALA A 585 -23.17 6.55 -0.32
N LEU A 586 -22.35 5.68 -0.95
CA LEU A 586 -22.62 5.17 -2.30
C LEU A 586 -23.84 4.25 -2.34
N GLN A 587 -24.07 3.45 -1.31
CA GLN A 587 -25.27 2.60 -1.19
C GLN A 587 -26.55 3.42 -1.03
N GLN A 588 -26.50 4.56 -0.35
CA GLN A 588 -27.61 5.50 -0.25
C GLN A 588 -27.94 6.12 -1.62
N ALA A 589 -26.91 6.48 -2.39
CA ALA A 589 -27.09 7.01 -3.75
C ALA A 589 -27.57 5.98 -4.78
N LEU A 590 -27.35 4.68 -4.52
CA LEU A 590 -27.84 3.57 -5.36
C LEU A 590 -29.35 3.34 -5.19
N ARG A 591 -29.94 3.75 -4.05
CA ARG A 591 -31.38 3.59 -3.72
C ARG A 591 -32.22 4.70 -4.32
#